data_0467031ce40b014946587ea0baf11bc2
#
_entry.id   0467031ce40b014946587ea0baf11bc2
#
_cell.length_a   1.000
_cell.length_b   1.000
_cell.length_c   1.000
_cell.angle_alpha   90.00
_cell.angle_beta   90.00
_cell.angle_gamma   90.00
#
_symmetry.space_group_name_H-M   'P 1'
#
loop_
_entity.id
_entity.type
_entity.pdbx_description
1 polymer ?
#
loop_
_entity_poly.entity_id
_entity_poly.type
_entity_poly.pdbx_seq_one_letter_code
_entity_poly.pdbx_strand_id
1 'polypeptide(L)'
;YGDLIRALAVLEADRSIFLTQAREIHDSIREELVWLRSSPPVSLETLTNIPGSLGWLFQKAHWQEFGQALWWTVARMPVRSIGILLVVGVLLLTRWRIAAELKRTGMEIRRTSTDRYAHTVEALIWTMLLAVPVPLLIGYAGWAMGQKPELSGALQNIARGLLVVGWIMFGTGLMTVVCRPGGLGTAHFRWKEEHLARLQRAIHRLTVVYIPAFLLTPSYYFYGEVTQFLDSAGRVSFMLAHTWAALVVWQLFRGADGVLATLVRECPNRLVTRSRRFWFPLLLAIPLLLVFLAALGYMFTAIELSLGFLVTLALIAGGCVSYGLTLRWF
;
A
#
# COMPACT_ATOMS: atom_id res chain seq x y z
N TYR A 1 -41.00 28.54 2.05
CA TYR A 1 -40.08 27.54 1.39
C TYR A 1 -38.95 28.25 0.64
N GLY A 2 -39.18 29.38 -0.08
CA GLY A 2 -38.16 30.11 -0.82
C GLY A 2 -37.02 30.65 0.04
N ASP A 3 -37.33 31.17 1.23
CA ASP A 3 -36.33 31.71 2.15
C ASP A 3 -35.48 30.62 2.80
N LEU A 4 -36.07 29.45 3.07
CA LEU A 4 -35.35 28.28 3.59
C LEU A 4 -34.33 27.74 2.55
N ILE A 5 -34.73 27.68 1.27
CA ILE A 5 -33.87 27.28 0.18
C ILE A 5 -32.69 28.23 0.00
N ARG A 6 -32.98 29.57 0.09
CA ARG A 6 -31.92 30.60 0.04
C ARG A 6 -30.93 30.45 1.22
N ALA A 7 -31.47 30.30 2.44
CA ALA A 7 -30.64 30.12 3.64
C ALA A 7 -29.75 28.84 3.54
N LEU A 8 -30.32 27.74 3.05
CA LEU A 8 -29.56 26.52 2.81
C LEU A 8 -28.48 26.70 1.74
N ALA A 9 -28.77 27.40 0.64
CA ALA A 9 -27.80 27.68 -0.42
C ALA A 9 -26.64 28.56 0.08
N VAL A 10 -26.93 29.58 0.91
CA VAL A 10 -25.90 30.42 1.53
C VAL A 10 -25.03 29.59 2.47
N LEU A 11 -25.65 28.76 3.34
CA LEU A 11 -24.93 27.90 4.27
C LEU A 11 -24.02 26.92 3.52
N GLU A 12 -24.47 26.37 2.40
CA GLU A 12 -23.69 25.45 1.57
C GLU A 12 -22.51 26.16 0.86
N ALA A 13 -22.73 27.39 0.41
CA ALA A 13 -21.68 28.25 -0.13
C ALA A 13 -20.62 28.59 0.93
N ASP A 14 -21.04 29.05 2.11
CA ASP A 14 -20.12 29.36 3.21
C ASP A 14 -19.35 28.13 3.67
N ARG A 15 -19.99 26.97 3.75
CA ARG A 15 -19.34 25.70 4.04
C ARG A 15 -18.29 25.33 3.00
N SER A 16 -18.58 25.55 1.71
CA SER A 16 -17.64 25.24 0.63
C SER A 16 -16.41 26.15 0.67
N ILE A 17 -16.61 27.44 0.93
CA ILE A 17 -15.53 28.42 1.11
C ILE A 17 -14.67 28.04 2.32
N PHE A 18 -15.29 27.75 3.46
CA PHE A 18 -14.57 27.34 4.67
C PHE A 18 -13.75 26.08 4.45
N LEU A 19 -14.31 25.04 3.77
CA LEU A 19 -13.58 23.81 3.45
C LEU A 19 -12.43 24.06 2.50
N THR A 20 -12.56 25.00 1.55
CA THR A 20 -11.48 25.36 0.63
C THR A 20 -10.34 26.06 1.38
N GLN A 21 -10.67 27.07 2.19
CA GLN A 21 -9.67 27.76 3.02
C GLN A 21 -8.99 26.82 4.01
N ALA A 22 -9.74 25.92 4.66
CA ALA A 22 -9.18 24.93 5.58
C ALA A 22 -8.22 23.97 4.86
N ARG A 23 -8.50 23.59 3.61
CA ARG A 23 -7.59 22.80 2.78
C ARG A 23 -6.33 23.56 2.40
N GLU A 24 -6.45 24.80 1.94
CA GLU A 24 -5.31 25.64 1.60
C GLU A 24 -4.37 25.83 2.79
N ILE A 25 -4.92 26.12 3.98
CA ILE A 25 -4.14 26.23 5.22
C ILE A 25 -3.49 24.89 5.57
N HIS A 26 -4.23 23.80 5.46
CA HIS A 26 -3.72 22.45 5.73
C HIS A 26 -2.55 22.09 4.80
N ASP A 27 -2.69 22.36 3.49
CA ASP A 27 -1.67 22.06 2.50
C ASP A 27 -0.43 22.95 2.70
N SER A 28 -0.59 24.23 3.02
CA SER A 28 0.51 25.14 3.35
C SER A 28 1.27 24.69 4.60
N ILE A 29 0.56 24.34 5.68
CA ILE A 29 1.17 23.81 6.89
C ILE A 29 1.92 22.50 6.60
N ARG A 30 1.36 21.64 5.76
CA ARG A 30 1.95 20.37 5.41
C ARG A 30 3.25 20.53 4.61
N GLU A 31 3.32 21.51 3.71
CA GLU A 31 4.54 21.85 2.97
C GLU A 31 5.65 22.35 3.91
N GLU A 32 5.31 23.14 4.90
CA GLU A 32 6.27 23.62 5.91
C GLU A 32 6.73 22.49 6.83
N LEU A 33 5.81 21.60 7.26
CA LEU A 33 6.12 20.48 8.15
C LEU A 33 7.11 19.47 7.53
N VAL A 34 7.16 19.34 6.20
CA VAL A 34 8.14 18.47 5.53
C VAL A 34 9.58 18.87 5.87
N TRP A 35 9.85 20.15 6.10
CA TRP A 35 11.19 20.69 6.39
C TRP A 35 11.49 20.81 7.88
N LEU A 36 10.48 20.61 8.73
CA LEU A 36 10.65 20.72 10.18
C LEU A 36 10.97 19.34 10.78
N ARG A 37 11.88 19.38 11.79
CA ARG A 37 12.14 18.20 12.59
C ARG A 37 10.92 17.91 13.46
N SER A 38 10.30 16.76 13.21
CA SER A 38 9.07 16.36 13.90
C SER A 38 9.31 15.71 15.27
N SER A 39 10.55 15.28 15.55
CA SER A 39 10.92 14.64 16.82
C SER A 39 12.43 14.72 17.08
N PRO A 40 12.91 14.50 18.32
CA PRO A 40 14.34 14.45 18.60
C PRO A 40 15.02 13.29 17.86
N PRO A 41 16.34 13.33 17.63
CA PRO A 41 17.08 12.20 17.06
C PRO A 41 16.90 10.93 17.88
N VAL A 42 17.06 9.77 17.25
CA VAL A 42 17.01 8.48 17.97
C VAL A 42 18.05 8.46 19.08
N SER A 43 17.60 8.15 20.29
CA SER A 43 18.41 8.05 21.51
C SER A 43 18.21 6.69 22.18
N LEU A 44 18.98 6.40 23.21
CA LEU A 44 18.76 5.23 24.05
C LEU A 44 17.37 5.23 24.70
N GLU A 45 16.85 6.41 25.04
CA GLU A 45 15.52 6.59 25.58
C GLU A 45 14.43 6.12 24.59
N THR A 46 14.61 6.38 23.30
CA THR A 46 13.72 5.85 22.23
C THR A 46 13.62 4.33 22.29
N LEU A 47 14.73 3.64 22.55
CA LEU A 47 14.75 2.17 22.63
C LEU A 47 14.15 1.65 23.93
N THR A 48 14.42 2.31 25.06
CA THR A 48 13.90 1.91 26.38
C THR A 48 12.38 2.11 26.49
N ASN A 49 11.80 3.01 25.70
CA ASN A 49 10.36 3.26 25.67
C ASN A 49 9.56 2.29 24.80
N ILE A 50 10.22 1.41 24.01
CA ILE A 50 9.54 0.43 23.13
C ILE A 50 8.59 -0.48 23.91
N PRO A 51 8.96 -1.11 25.07
CA PRO A 51 8.05 -1.98 25.79
C PRO A 51 6.79 -1.26 26.27
N GLY A 52 6.92 -0.02 26.76
CA GLY A 52 5.77 0.80 27.16
C GLY A 52 4.84 1.11 26.01
N SER A 53 5.40 1.44 24.85
CA SER A 53 4.67 1.71 23.62
C SER A 53 3.92 0.49 23.09
N LEU A 54 4.53 -0.68 23.13
CA LEU A 54 3.87 -1.93 22.77
C LEU A 54 2.77 -2.29 23.78
N GLY A 55 3.03 -2.08 25.09
CA GLY A 55 2.02 -2.27 26.13
C GLY A 55 0.77 -1.44 25.90
N TRP A 56 0.94 -0.19 25.45
CA TRP A 56 -0.16 0.69 25.07
C TRP A 56 -1.03 0.08 23.94
N LEU A 57 -0.42 -0.49 22.89
CA LEU A 57 -1.12 -1.12 21.78
C LEU A 57 -2.02 -2.28 22.23
N PHE A 58 -1.59 -3.01 23.27
CA PHE A 58 -2.34 -4.16 23.80
C PHE A 58 -3.34 -3.81 24.90
N GLN A 59 -3.56 -2.51 25.21
CA GLN A 59 -4.56 -2.11 26.20
C GLN A 59 -5.96 -2.53 25.77
N LYS A 60 -6.69 -3.18 26.66
CA LYS A 60 -8.05 -3.69 26.41
C LYS A 60 -9.02 -2.57 25.95
N ALA A 61 -8.83 -1.36 26.47
CA ALA A 61 -9.68 -0.19 26.15
C ALA A 61 -9.67 0.11 24.64
N HIS A 62 -8.51 0.09 23.99
CA HIS A 62 -8.39 0.35 22.54
C HIS A 62 -9.08 -0.70 21.70
N TRP A 63 -8.98 -1.97 22.09
CA TRP A 63 -9.67 -3.05 21.38
C TRP A 63 -11.18 -3.04 21.58
N GLN A 64 -11.66 -2.62 22.76
CA GLN A 64 -13.08 -2.39 22.99
C GLN A 64 -13.61 -1.24 22.14
N GLU A 65 -12.90 -0.11 22.11
CA GLU A 65 -13.27 1.03 21.27
C GLU A 65 -13.23 0.68 19.77
N PHE A 66 -12.24 -0.10 19.34
CA PHE A 66 -12.15 -0.65 17.98
C PHE A 66 -13.41 -1.47 17.64
N GLY A 67 -13.78 -2.40 18.48
CA GLY A 67 -15.00 -3.21 18.30
C GLY A 67 -16.27 -2.37 18.26
N GLN A 68 -16.38 -1.37 19.15
CA GLN A 68 -17.50 -0.44 19.19
C GLN A 68 -17.58 0.43 17.92
N ALA A 69 -16.43 0.89 17.37
CA ALA A 69 -16.41 1.67 16.15
C ALA A 69 -16.87 0.87 14.93
N LEU A 70 -16.42 -0.37 14.81
CA LEU A 70 -16.91 -1.28 13.77
C LEU A 70 -18.40 -1.57 13.91
N TRP A 71 -18.85 -1.89 15.11
CA TRP A 71 -20.26 -2.18 15.40
C TRP A 71 -21.15 -0.96 15.10
N TRP A 72 -20.73 0.23 15.51
CA TRP A 72 -21.45 1.48 15.23
C TRP A 72 -21.67 1.67 13.73
N THR A 73 -20.66 1.43 12.91
CA THR A 73 -20.78 1.55 11.45
C THR A 73 -21.67 0.49 10.85
N VAL A 74 -21.57 -0.76 11.30
CA VAL A 74 -22.45 -1.86 10.86
C VAL A 74 -23.91 -1.54 11.20
N ALA A 75 -24.17 -1.03 12.41
CA ALA A 75 -25.51 -0.67 12.84
C ALA A 75 -26.09 0.54 12.09
N ARG A 76 -25.24 1.52 11.75
CA ARG A 76 -25.66 2.75 11.07
C ARG A 76 -25.77 2.59 9.55
N MET A 77 -24.96 1.74 8.97
CA MET A 77 -24.90 1.50 7.52
C MET A 77 -24.97 0.01 7.18
N PRO A 78 -26.04 -0.71 7.59
CA PRO A 78 -26.11 -2.16 7.50
C PRO A 78 -26.03 -2.66 6.05
N VAL A 79 -26.67 -2.00 5.12
CA VAL A 79 -26.68 -2.39 3.70
C VAL A 79 -25.27 -2.37 3.10
N ARG A 80 -24.49 -1.33 3.40
CA ARG A 80 -23.09 -1.23 2.90
C ARG A 80 -22.20 -2.29 3.55
N SER A 81 -22.32 -2.47 4.86
CA SER A 81 -21.53 -3.43 5.64
C SER A 81 -21.78 -4.86 5.19
N ILE A 82 -23.06 -5.26 5.12
CA ILE A 82 -23.46 -6.58 4.67
C ILE A 82 -23.06 -6.79 3.21
N GLY A 83 -23.27 -5.79 2.35
CA GLY A 83 -22.89 -5.85 0.92
C GLY A 83 -21.39 -6.12 0.73
N ILE A 84 -20.52 -5.39 1.45
CA ILE A 84 -19.07 -5.58 1.36
C ILE A 84 -18.66 -6.94 1.92
N LEU A 85 -19.19 -7.34 3.08
CA LEU A 85 -18.89 -8.65 3.67
C LEU A 85 -19.36 -9.79 2.78
N LEU A 86 -20.51 -9.65 2.13
CA LEU A 86 -21.03 -10.63 1.19
C LEU A 86 -20.12 -10.72 -0.05
N VAL A 87 -19.73 -9.59 -0.65
CA VAL A 87 -18.82 -9.56 -1.80
C VAL A 87 -17.48 -10.21 -1.44
N VAL A 88 -16.88 -9.83 -0.31
CA VAL A 88 -15.63 -10.42 0.15
C VAL A 88 -15.79 -11.92 0.41
N GLY A 89 -16.87 -12.33 1.08
CA GLY A 89 -17.17 -13.73 1.36
C GLY A 89 -17.32 -14.56 0.07
N VAL A 90 -18.07 -14.07 -0.90
CA VAL A 90 -18.24 -14.73 -2.21
C VAL A 90 -16.89 -14.85 -2.93
N LEU A 91 -16.09 -13.78 -2.98
CA LEU A 91 -14.78 -13.79 -3.63
C LEU A 91 -13.79 -14.75 -2.95
N LEU A 92 -13.82 -14.84 -1.62
CA LEU A 92 -12.97 -15.78 -0.87
C LEU A 92 -13.43 -17.23 -1.09
N LEU A 93 -14.73 -17.49 -1.04
CA LEU A 93 -15.30 -18.83 -1.27
C LEU A 93 -15.10 -19.32 -2.72
N THR A 94 -15.13 -18.39 -3.69
CA THR A 94 -14.93 -18.71 -5.12
C THR A 94 -13.48 -18.59 -5.58
N ARG A 95 -12.56 -18.24 -4.70
CA ARG A 95 -11.15 -17.95 -5.02
C ARG A 95 -10.47 -19.04 -5.86
N TRP A 96 -10.72 -20.30 -5.54
CA TRP A 96 -10.17 -21.43 -6.27
C TRP A 96 -10.75 -21.58 -7.67
N ARG A 97 -12.04 -21.26 -7.86
CA ARG A 97 -12.69 -21.23 -9.20
C ARG A 97 -12.11 -20.10 -10.04
N ILE A 98 -12.00 -18.89 -9.47
CA ILE A 98 -11.41 -17.73 -10.14
C ILE A 98 -9.97 -18.04 -10.58
N ALA A 99 -9.17 -18.69 -9.72
CA ALA A 99 -7.81 -19.10 -10.06
C ALA A 99 -7.77 -20.16 -11.19
N ALA A 100 -8.73 -21.06 -11.24
CA ALA A 100 -8.86 -22.03 -12.32
C ALA A 100 -9.22 -21.37 -13.67
N GLU A 101 -10.15 -20.39 -13.64
CA GLU A 101 -10.50 -19.61 -14.82
C GLU A 101 -9.34 -18.77 -15.35
N LEU A 102 -8.57 -18.12 -14.47
CA LEU A 102 -7.35 -17.42 -14.85
C LEU A 102 -6.36 -18.36 -15.56
N LYS A 103 -6.19 -19.59 -15.06
CA LYS A 103 -5.32 -20.57 -15.69
C LYS A 103 -5.88 -21.07 -17.04
N ARG A 104 -7.22 -21.21 -17.16
CA ARG A 104 -7.90 -21.58 -18.40
C ARG A 104 -7.64 -20.57 -19.50
N THR A 105 -7.85 -19.27 -19.23
CA THR A 105 -7.57 -18.20 -20.20
C THR A 105 -6.13 -18.24 -20.70
N GLY A 106 -5.16 -18.53 -19.80
CA GLY A 106 -3.76 -18.70 -20.17
C GLY A 106 -3.49 -19.91 -21.07
N MET A 107 -4.28 -20.99 -20.99
CA MET A 107 -4.16 -22.15 -21.88
C MET A 107 -4.79 -21.89 -23.26
N GLU A 108 -5.87 -21.15 -23.33
CA GLU A 108 -6.56 -20.81 -24.58
C GLU A 108 -5.69 -19.95 -25.51
N ILE A 109 -4.86 -19.06 -24.95
CA ILE A 109 -3.93 -18.21 -25.72
C ILE A 109 -2.74 -18.99 -26.29
N ARG A 110 -2.40 -20.14 -25.73
CA ARG A 110 -1.31 -20.97 -26.28
C ARG A 110 -1.64 -21.57 -27.64
N ARG A 111 -2.93 -21.62 -28.02
CA ARG A 111 -3.39 -22.13 -29.30
C ARG A 111 -3.65 -20.95 -30.25
N THR A 112 -2.93 -20.89 -31.36
CA THR A 112 -3.05 -19.83 -32.38
C THR A 112 -4.46 -19.65 -32.94
N SER A 113 -5.28 -20.71 -32.95
CA SER A 113 -6.65 -20.67 -33.45
C SER A 113 -7.64 -19.99 -32.48
N THR A 114 -7.35 -19.93 -31.20
CA THR A 114 -8.23 -19.36 -30.16
C THR A 114 -7.66 -18.08 -29.52
N ASP A 115 -6.56 -17.57 -30.03
CA ASP A 115 -5.89 -16.39 -29.49
C ASP A 115 -6.70 -15.11 -29.79
N ARG A 116 -7.39 -14.60 -28.77
CA ARG A 116 -8.17 -13.35 -28.83
C ARG A 116 -7.77 -12.41 -27.70
N TYR A 117 -7.69 -11.11 -28.00
CA TYR A 117 -7.42 -10.08 -26.99
C TYR A 117 -8.41 -10.12 -25.82
N ALA A 118 -9.67 -10.49 -26.07
CA ALA A 118 -10.69 -10.65 -25.04
C ALA A 118 -10.25 -11.56 -23.88
N HIS A 119 -9.49 -12.64 -24.15
CA HIS A 119 -8.96 -13.52 -23.10
C HIS A 119 -7.93 -12.81 -22.21
N THR A 120 -7.20 -11.82 -22.73
CA THR A 120 -6.27 -11.01 -21.93
C THR A 120 -7.02 -10.06 -21.00
N VAL A 121 -8.11 -9.45 -21.47
CA VAL A 121 -8.98 -8.61 -20.66
C VAL A 121 -9.68 -9.46 -19.57
N GLU A 122 -10.16 -10.62 -19.93
CA GLU A 122 -10.76 -11.58 -19.00
C GLU A 122 -9.75 -11.99 -17.92
N ALA A 123 -8.51 -12.33 -18.29
CA ALA A 123 -7.45 -12.66 -17.35
C ALA A 123 -7.11 -11.48 -16.41
N LEU A 124 -7.15 -10.23 -16.89
CA LEU A 124 -6.97 -9.04 -16.07
C LEU A 124 -8.08 -8.93 -15.02
N ILE A 125 -9.34 -9.15 -15.41
CA ILE A 125 -10.50 -9.14 -14.50
C ILE A 125 -10.32 -10.21 -13.41
N TRP A 126 -9.99 -11.45 -13.79
CA TRP A 126 -9.76 -12.54 -12.83
C TRP A 126 -8.58 -12.22 -11.89
N THR A 127 -7.52 -11.58 -12.41
CA THR A 127 -6.37 -11.14 -11.62
C THR A 127 -6.78 -10.12 -10.57
N MET A 128 -7.60 -9.12 -10.93
CA MET A 128 -8.14 -8.13 -10.00
C MET A 128 -9.04 -8.78 -8.94
N LEU A 129 -9.97 -9.66 -9.35
CA LEU A 129 -10.88 -10.35 -8.42
C LEU A 129 -10.13 -11.22 -7.39
N LEU A 130 -8.98 -11.80 -7.76
CA LEU A 130 -8.13 -12.55 -6.84
C LEU A 130 -7.38 -11.66 -5.85
N ALA A 131 -7.04 -10.44 -6.25
CA ALA A 131 -6.25 -9.50 -5.44
C ALA A 131 -7.09 -8.69 -4.45
N VAL A 132 -8.38 -8.43 -4.75
CA VAL A 132 -9.26 -7.50 -4.02
C VAL A 132 -9.73 -7.96 -2.64
N PRO A 133 -10.08 -9.23 -2.35
CA PRO A 133 -10.88 -9.59 -1.16
C PRO A 133 -10.29 -9.11 0.18
N VAL A 134 -9.03 -9.46 0.45
CA VAL A 134 -8.37 -9.13 1.72
C VAL A 134 -8.10 -7.62 1.85
N PRO A 135 -7.53 -6.95 0.84
CA PRO A 135 -7.36 -5.49 0.85
C PRO A 135 -8.67 -4.72 1.05
N LEU A 136 -9.74 -5.16 0.39
CA LEU A 136 -11.06 -4.54 0.53
C LEU A 136 -11.59 -4.67 1.96
N LEU A 137 -11.44 -5.83 2.60
CA LEU A 137 -11.87 -6.03 3.98
C LEU A 137 -11.10 -5.14 4.96
N ILE A 138 -9.77 -5.05 4.79
CA ILE A 138 -8.90 -4.22 5.64
C ILE A 138 -9.19 -2.73 5.41
N GLY A 139 -9.26 -2.31 4.15
CA GLY A 139 -9.59 -0.93 3.80
C GLY A 139 -11.00 -0.53 4.28
N TYR A 140 -11.96 -1.45 4.16
CA TYR A 140 -13.31 -1.23 4.71
C TYR A 140 -13.30 -1.09 6.24
N ALA A 141 -12.55 -1.91 6.96
CA ALA A 141 -12.42 -1.79 8.41
C ALA A 141 -11.85 -0.41 8.81
N GLY A 142 -10.80 0.06 8.13
CA GLY A 142 -10.25 1.40 8.34
C GLY A 142 -11.26 2.52 8.03
N TRP A 143 -11.94 2.42 6.90
CA TRP A 143 -12.98 3.37 6.53
C TRP A 143 -14.14 3.38 7.53
N ALA A 144 -14.62 2.20 7.93
CA ALA A 144 -15.72 2.02 8.85
C ALA A 144 -15.42 2.64 10.23
N MET A 145 -14.21 2.42 10.74
CA MET A 145 -13.79 3.06 12.00
C MET A 145 -13.81 4.58 11.91
N GLY A 146 -13.30 5.14 10.81
CA GLY A 146 -13.26 6.59 10.59
C GLY A 146 -14.64 7.26 10.49
N GLN A 147 -15.74 6.51 10.40
CA GLN A 147 -17.10 7.06 10.36
C GLN A 147 -17.67 7.37 11.75
N LYS A 148 -17.10 6.79 12.83
CA LYS A 148 -17.58 7.04 14.18
C LYS A 148 -17.23 8.47 14.62
N PRO A 149 -18.20 9.30 15.01
CA PRO A 149 -17.90 10.56 15.69
C PRO A 149 -17.17 10.28 17.02
N GLU A 150 -16.33 11.19 17.44
CA GLU A 150 -15.62 11.10 18.74
C GLU A 150 -14.72 9.85 18.89
N LEU A 151 -14.10 9.43 17.80
CA LEU A 151 -13.08 8.39 17.85
C LEU A 151 -11.81 8.97 18.53
N SER A 152 -11.20 8.20 19.43
CA SER A 152 -9.92 8.60 20.02
C SER A 152 -8.86 8.82 18.94
N GLY A 153 -7.94 9.78 19.16
CA GLY A 153 -6.87 10.08 18.20
C GLY A 153 -6.05 8.85 17.81
N ALA A 154 -5.83 7.96 18.77
CA ALA A 154 -5.17 6.68 18.57
C ALA A 154 -5.88 5.80 17.53
N LEU A 155 -7.19 5.65 17.65
CA LEU A 155 -7.97 4.83 16.73
C LEU A 155 -8.21 5.50 15.38
N GLN A 156 -8.27 6.84 15.33
CA GLN A 156 -8.25 7.57 14.06
C GLN A 156 -7.01 7.24 13.24
N ASN A 157 -5.86 7.15 13.91
CA ASN A 157 -4.59 6.79 13.29
C ASN A 157 -4.59 5.33 12.79
N ILE A 158 -5.06 4.40 13.62
CA ILE A 158 -5.22 3.00 13.21
C ILE A 158 -6.16 2.88 12.01
N ALA A 159 -7.29 3.59 12.01
CA ALA A 159 -8.23 3.62 10.90
C ALA A 159 -7.58 4.05 9.58
N ARG A 160 -6.79 5.12 9.61
CA ARG A 160 -6.02 5.60 8.44
C ARG A 160 -4.92 4.62 8.05
N GLY A 161 -4.22 4.04 9.03
CA GLY A 161 -3.24 2.99 8.79
C GLY A 161 -3.81 1.79 8.06
N LEU A 162 -4.99 1.34 8.46
CA LEU A 162 -5.69 0.24 7.79
C LEU A 162 -6.05 0.60 6.33
N LEU A 163 -6.43 1.85 6.05
CA LEU A 163 -6.67 2.30 4.67
C LEU A 163 -5.38 2.22 3.83
N VAL A 164 -4.27 2.75 4.34
CA VAL A 164 -2.97 2.71 3.64
C VAL A 164 -2.52 1.27 3.43
N VAL A 165 -2.60 0.43 4.47
CA VAL A 165 -2.28 -0.99 4.38
C VAL A 165 -3.18 -1.71 3.37
N GLY A 166 -4.46 -1.39 3.31
CA GLY A 166 -5.38 -1.90 2.29
C GLY A 166 -4.87 -1.61 0.87
N TRP A 167 -4.43 -0.40 0.60
CA TRP A 167 -3.85 -0.01 -0.70
C TRP A 167 -2.53 -0.74 -0.99
N ILE A 168 -1.63 -0.83 -0.01
CA ILE A 168 -0.36 -1.57 -0.16
C ILE A 168 -0.63 -3.04 -0.45
N MET A 169 -1.56 -3.65 0.28
CA MET A 169 -1.94 -5.05 0.07
C MET A 169 -2.62 -5.28 -1.29
N PHE A 170 -3.40 -4.32 -1.77
CA PHE A 170 -3.99 -4.42 -3.11
C PHE A 170 -2.90 -4.41 -4.19
N GLY A 171 -1.99 -3.44 -4.15
CA GLY A 171 -0.90 -3.34 -5.13
C GLY A 171 0.04 -4.54 -5.11
N THR A 172 0.49 -4.97 -3.93
CA THR A 172 1.37 -6.13 -3.76
C THR A 172 0.65 -7.44 -4.09
N GLY A 173 -0.62 -7.57 -3.73
CA GLY A 173 -1.48 -8.70 -4.06
C GLY A 173 -1.71 -8.83 -5.56
N LEU A 174 -2.02 -7.71 -6.23
CA LEU A 174 -2.18 -7.65 -7.68
C LEU A 174 -0.92 -8.11 -8.40
N MET A 175 0.24 -7.56 -8.03
CA MET A 175 1.52 -7.97 -8.60
C MET A 175 1.85 -9.44 -8.31
N THR A 176 1.53 -9.94 -7.13
CA THR A 176 1.70 -11.36 -6.77
C THR A 176 0.87 -12.27 -7.67
N VAL A 177 -0.37 -11.88 -8.01
CA VAL A 177 -1.23 -12.65 -8.91
C VAL A 177 -0.75 -12.55 -10.36
N VAL A 178 -0.32 -11.37 -10.81
CA VAL A 178 0.30 -11.18 -12.15
C VAL A 178 1.51 -12.09 -12.33
N CYS A 179 2.33 -12.24 -11.29
CA CYS A 179 3.54 -13.07 -11.31
C CYS A 179 3.28 -14.57 -11.17
N ARG A 180 2.03 -15.04 -10.99
CA ARG A 180 1.73 -16.47 -10.84
C ARG A 180 2.05 -17.26 -12.11
N PRO A 181 2.50 -18.53 -11.98
CA PRO A 181 2.60 -19.45 -13.12
C PRO A 181 1.23 -19.61 -13.80
N GLY A 182 1.19 -19.44 -15.11
CA GLY A 182 -0.06 -19.46 -15.89
C GLY A 182 -0.95 -18.23 -15.71
N GLY A 183 -0.49 -17.21 -14.97
CA GLY A 183 -1.16 -15.93 -14.83
C GLY A 183 -0.87 -14.94 -15.96
N LEU A 184 -1.31 -13.70 -15.77
CA LEU A 184 -1.23 -12.64 -16.78
C LEU A 184 0.22 -12.43 -17.28
N GLY A 185 1.21 -12.39 -16.38
CA GLY A 185 2.61 -12.15 -16.73
C GLY A 185 3.22 -13.25 -17.57
N THR A 186 3.01 -14.52 -17.20
CA THR A 186 3.62 -15.65 -17.90
C THR A 186 2.87 -16.05 -19.16
N ALA A 187 1.55 -16.15 -19.10
CA ALA A 187 0.74 -16.66 -20.21
C ALA A 187 0.46 -15.59 -21.27
N HIS A 188 0.08 -14.37 -20.85
CA HIS A 188 -0.36 -13.32 -21.76
C HIS A 188 0.76 -12.39 -22.21
N PHE A 189 1.66 -11.99 -21.29
CA PHE A 189 2.77 -11.08 -21.60
C PHE A 189 4.06 -11.82 -21.97
N ARG A 190 4.08 -13.15 -21.84
CA ARG A 190 5.25 -14.00 -22.13
C ARG A 190 6.53 -13.58 -21.38
N TRP A 191 6.34 -13.02 -20.17
CA TRP A 191 7.46 -12.71 -19.30
C TRP A 191 8.09 -14.00 -18.78
N LYS A 192 9.41 -13.98 -18.59
CA LYS A 192 10.14 -15.17 -18.14
C LYS A 192 9.71 -15.58 -16.73
N GLU A 193 9.31 -16.83 -16.58
CA GLU A 193 8.79 -17.39 -15.33
C GLU A 193 9.78 -17.26 -14.18
N GLU A 194 11.08 -17.44 -14.45
CA GLU A 194 12.13 -17.31 -13.44
C GLU A 194 12.19 -15.90 -12.82
N HIS A 195 12.04 -14.86 -13.65
CA HIS A 195 12.05 -13.47 -13.16
C HIS A 195 10.81 -13.16 -12.34
N LEU A 196 9.65 -13.64 -12.79
CA LEU A 196 8.39 -13.47 -12.07
C LEU A 196 8.39 -14.21 -10.74
N ALA A 197 8.94 -15.43 -10.68
CA ALA A 197 9.05 -16.17 -9.44
C ALA A 197 9.99 -15.48 -8.42
N ARG A 198 11.07 -14.84 -8.89
CA ARG A 198 11.95 -14.03 -8.03
C ARG A 198 11.25 -12.77 -7.53
N LEU A 199 10.58 -12.06 -8.42
CA LEU A 199 9.80 -10.87 -8.07
C LEU A 199 8.69 -11.20 -7.08
N GLN A 200 7.95 -12.27 -7.30
CA GLN A 200 6.90 -12.74 -6.39
C GLN A 200 7.44 -13.03 -4.99
N ARG A 201 8.61 -13.70 -4.88
CA ARG A 201 9.26 -13.94 -3.60
C ARG A 201 9.73 -12.65 -2.92
N ALA A 202 10.26 -11.71 -3.68
CA ALA A 202 10.66 -10.40 -3.15
C ALA A 202 9.45 -9.61 -2.63
N ILE A 203 8.36 -9.55 -3.40
CA ILE A 203 7.10 -8.91 -2.97
C ILE A 203 6.59 -9.56 -1.68
N HIS A 204 6.55 -10.88 -1.62
CA HIS A 204 6.09 -11.59 -0.42
C HIS A 204 6.94 -11.25 0.81
N ARG A 205 8.28 -11.26 0.69
CA ARG A 205 9.20 -10.89 1.78
C ARG A 205 9.00 -9.44 2.22
N LEU A 206 8.81 -8.52 1.28
CA LEU A 206 8.50 -7.13 1.60
C LEU A 206 7.17 -7.02 2.34
N THR A 207 6.11 -7.63 1.82
CA THR A 207 4.76 -7.54 2.36
C THR A 207 4.68 -8.04 3.81
N VAL A 208 5.34 -9.14 4.15
CA VAL A 208 5.35 -9.73 5.49
C VAL A 208 5.89 -8.75 6.55
N VAL A 209 6.87 -7.91 6.22
CA VAL A 209 7.46 -6.94 7.16
C VAL A 209 6.78 -5.57 7.06
N TYR A 210 6.46 -5.12 5.83
CA TYR A 210 5.89 -3.80 5.61
C TYR A 210 4.48 -3.65 6.19
N ILE A 211 3.63 -4.68 6.07
CA ILE A 211 2.24 -4.58 6.56
C ILE A 211 2.19 -4.32 8.07
N PRO A 212 2.80 -5.14 8.94
CA PRO A 212 2.79 -4.86 10.37
C PRO A 212 3.51 -3.56 10.73
N ALA A 213 4.61 -3.24 10.05
CA ALA A 213 5.32 -1.99 10.29
C ALA A 213 4.46 -0.77 9.95
N PHE A 214 3.75 -0.78 8.83
CA PHE A 214 2.85 0.32 8.47
C PHE A 214 1.60 0.41 9.34
N LEU A 215 1.14 -0.67 9.95
CA LEU A 215 0.10 -0.60 10.97
C LEU A 215 0.57 0.11 12.24
N LEU A 216 1.86 0.02 12.56
CA LEU A 216 2.47 0.69 13.71
C LEU A 216 2.92 2.13 13.41
N THR A 217 3.16 2.48 12.15
CA THR A 217 3.75 3.76 11.72
C THR A 217 2.74 4.91 11.52
N PRO A 218 1.47 4.70 11.08
CA PRO A 218 0.60 5.77 10.58
C PRO A 218 0.15 6.79 11.61
N SER A 219 0.34 6.51 12.85
CA SER A 219 -0.04 7.36 13.96
C SER A 219 0.57 8.77 13.91
N TYR A 220 1.46 9.06 12.97
CA TYR A 220 2.20 10.31 12.91
C TYR A 220 1.38 11.54 12.51
N TYR A 221 0.21 11.33 11.95
CA TYR A 221 -0.57 12.44 11.40
C TYR A 221 -1.40 13.22 12.41
N PHE A 222 -1.60 12.73 13.65
CA PHE A 222 -2.61 13.33 14.54
C PHE A 222 -2.32 13.19 16.03
N TYR A 223 -2.03 14.31 16.68
CA TYR A 223 -2.24 14.71 18.11
C TYR A 223 -1.51 14.02 19.28
N GLY A 224 -0.88 14.84 20.04
CA GLY A 224 -0.34 14.97 21.40
C GLY A 224 -0.12 13.73 22.29
N GLU A 225 -1.05 12.85 22.45
CA GLU A 225 -0.93 11.67 23.34
C GLU A 225 -0.22 10.48 22.68
N VAL A 226 -0.19 10.45 21.36
CA VAL A 226 0.38 9.35 20.56
C VAL A 226 1.87 9.54 20.31
N THR A 227 2.45 10.69 20.62
CA THR A 227 3.86 11.04 20.35
C THR A 227 4.84 10.08 21.00
N GLN A 228 4.61 9.62 22.23
CA GLN A 228 5.53 8.67 22.89
C GLN A 228 5.58 7.30 22.19
N PHE A 229 4.44 6.81 21.72
CA PHE A 229 4.37 5.57 20.97
C PHE A 229 5.11 5.69 19.62
N LEU A 230 4.91 6.81 18.94
CA LEU A 230 5.49 7.06 17.63
C LEU A 230 6.98 7.30 17.68
N ASP A 231 7.45 7.99 18.69
CA ASP A 231 8.86 8.25 18.90
C ASP A 231 9.66 6.99 19.27
N SER A 232 8.98 5.90 19.62
CA SER A 232 9.64 4.65 19.98
C SER A 232 9.29 3.52 19.01
N ALA A 233 8.20 2.78 19.26
CA ALA A 233 7.88 1.57 18.49
C ALA A 233 7.55 1.86 17.02
N GLY A 234 6.82 2.95 16.72
CA GLY A 234 6.47 3.34 15.35
C GLY A 234 7.70 3.70 14.52
N ARG A 235 8.61 4.49 15.07
CA ARG A 235 9.87 4.89 14.41
C ARG A 235 10.77 3.68 14.16
N VAL A 236 10.97 2.84 15.19
CA VAL A 236 11.81 1.64 15.05
C VAL A 236 11.22 0.68 14.04
N SER A 237 9.89 0.47 14.05
CA SER A 237 9.20 -0.36 13.03
C SER A 237 9.40 0.18 11.63
N PHE A 238 9.29 1.50 11.43
CA PHE A 238 9.55 2.15 10.16
C PHE A 238 10.98 1.93 9.69
N MET A 239 11.97 2.17 10.56
CA MET A 239 13.38 1.97 10.24
C MET A 239 13.70 0.52 9.89
N LEU A 240 13.16 -0.44 10.66
CA LEU A 240 13.32 -1.88 10.39
C LEU A 240 12.70 -2.27 9.04
N ALA A 241 11.50 -1.78 8.73
CA ALA A 241 10.84 -2.07 7.46
C ALA A 241 11.64 -1.55 6.26
N HIS A 242 12.18 -0.34 6.33
CA HIS A 242 12.96 0.24 5.23
C HIS A 242 14.36 -0.37 5.13
N THR A 243 14.98 -0.73 6.24
CA THR A 243 16.23 -1.53 6.23
C THR A 243 15.98 -2.88 5.59
N TRP A 244 14.89 -3.54 5.94
CA TRP A 244 14.49 -4.80 5.31
C TRP A 244 14.23 -4.63 3.81
N ALA A 245 13.56 -3.55 3.40
CA ALA A 245 13.36 -3.24 1.99
C ALA A 245 14.69 -3.10 1.24
N ALA A 246 15.64 -2.37 1.81
CA ALA A 246 16.98 -2.24 1.25
C ALA A 246 17.66 -3.61 1.07
N LEU A 247 17.56 -4.50 2.08
CA LEU A 247 18.09 -5.85 2.00
C LEU A 247 17.42 -6.70 0.91
N VAL A 248 16.08 -6.62 0.79
CA VAL A 248 15.34 -7.36 -0.24
C VAL A 248 15.68 -6.85 -1.64
N VAL A 249 15.78 -5.54 -1.83
CA VAL A 249 16.22 -4.93 -3.10
C VAL A 249 17.63 -5.37 -3.42
N TRP A 250 18.55 -5.30 -2.47
CA TRP A 250 19.93 -5.74 -2.66
C TRP A 250 20.02 -7.22 -3.05
N GLN A 251 19.28 -8.11 -2.37
CA GLN A 251 19.23 -9.54 -2.69
C GLN A 251 18.63 -9.83 -4.08
N LEU A 252 17.60 -9.06 -4.47
CA LEU A 252 16.92 -9.22 -5.76
C LEU A 252 17.87 -8.92 -6.92
N PHE A 253 18.76 -7.94 -6.75
CA PHE A 253 19.61 -7.47 -7.84
C PHE A 253 21.04 -8.02 -7.84
N ARG A 254 21.62 -8.39 -6.69
CA ARG A 254 23.07 -8.71 -6.56
C ARG A 254 23.44 -10.16 -6.78
N GLY A 255 22.58 -11.12 -6.80
CA GLY A 255 22.96 -12.54 -6.93
C GLY A 255 23.59 -12.88 -8.29
N ALA A 256 24.37 -13.97 -8.37
CA ALA A 256 24.87 -14.51 -9.65
C ALA A 256 23.71 -14.79 -10.64
N ASP A 257 22.55 -15.14 -10.08
CA ASP A 257 21.26 -15.27 -10.76
C ASP A 257 20.36 -14.08 -10.53
N GLY A 258 20.84 -12.96 -10.02
CA GLY A 258 20.07 -11.73 -9.77
C GLY A 258 19.51 -11.13 -11.06
N VAL A 259 18.45 -10.33 -10.92
CA VAL A 259 17.83 -9.61 -12.06
C VAL A 259 18.89 -8.81 -12.83
N LEU A 260 19.85 -8.21 -12.14
CA LEU A 260 20.92 -7.44 -12.76
C LEU A 260 21.83 -8.30 -13.63
N ALA A 261 22.22 -9.48 -13.15
CA ALA A 261 23.08 -10.41 -13.88
C ALA A 261 22.38 -10.92 -15.15
N THR A 262 21.10 -11.23 -15.05
CA THR A 262 20.30 -11.67 -16.22
C THR A 262 20.08 -10.56 -17.23
N LEU A 263 19.79 -9.32 -16.79
CA LEU A 263 19.70 -8.16 -17.68
C LEU A 263 21.02 -7.93 -18.45
N VAL A 264 22.16 -8.10 -17.79
CA VAL A 264 23.49 -7.96 -18.45
C VAL A 264 23.72 -9.05 -19.48
N ARG A 265 23.32 -10.29 -19.20
CA ARG A 265 23.50 -11.41 -20.13
C ARG A 265 22.57 -11.31 -21.35
N GLU A 266 21.31 -10.93 -21.13
CA GLU A 266 20.27 -10.97 -22.16
C GLU A 266 20.17 -9.68 -22.99
N CYS A 267 20.49 -8.54 -22.39
CA CYS A 267 20.34 -7.23 -23.01
C CYS A 267 21.55 -6.32 -22.74
N PRO A 268 22.78 -6.70 -23.16
CA PRO A 268 24.01 -5.98 -22.80
C PRO A 268 24.03 -4.52 -23.29
N ASN A 269 23.41 -4.26 -24.43
CA ASN A 269 23.45 -2.94 -25.11
C ASN A 269 22.23 -2.02 -24.82
N ARG A 270 21.29 -2.44 -23.95
CA ARG A 270 20.17 -1.57 -23.61
C ARG A 270 20.59 -0.48 -22.62
N LEU A 271 19.97 0.71 -22.76
CA LEU A 271 20.20 1.84 -21.86
C LEU A 271 20.06 1.47 -20.39
N VAL A 272 19.09 0.61 -20.05
CA VAL A 272 18.87 0.12 -18.68
C VAL A 272 20.08 -0.62 -18.14
N THR A 273 20.72 -1.44 -18.94
CA THR A 273 21.93 -2.19 -18.57
C THR A 273 23.14 -1.28 -18.46
N ARG A 274 23.28 -0.31 -19.37
CA ARG A 274 24.38 0.65 -19.39
C ARG A 274 24.33 1.59 -18.19
N SER A 275 23.13 2.05 -17.82
CA SER A 275 22.92 2.99 -16.69
C SER A 275 22.81 2.31 -15.32
N ARG A 276 22.98 0.99 -15.23
CA ARG A 276 22.87 0.20 -13.98
C ARG A 276 23.71 0.75 -12.82
N ARG A 277 24.85 1.34 -13.12
CA ARG A 277 25.76 1.92 -12.11
C ARG A 277 25.16 3.11 -11.39
N PHE A 278 24.13 3.75 -11.98
CA PHE A 278 23.43 4.90 -11.41
C PHE A 278 22.10 4.50 -10.75
N TRP A 279 21.23 3.81 -11.47
CA TRP A 279 19.88 3.51 -10.96
C TRP A 279 19.86 2.45 -9.85
N PHE A 280 20.78 1.48 -9.86
CA PHE A 280 20.81 0.46 -8.81
C PHE A 280 21.22 1.04 -7.44
N PRO A 281 22.33 1.80 -7.32
CA PRO A 281 22.64 2.49 -6.06
C PRO A 281 21.55 3.47 -5.62
N LEU A 282 20.92 4.17 -6.57
CA LEU A 282 19.81 5.09 -6.27
C LEU A 282 18.61 4.33 -5.68
N LEU A 283 18.22 3.21 -6.27
CA LEU A 283 17.13 2.37 -5.78
C LEU A 283 17.40 1.83 -4.36
N LEU A 284 18.65 1.53 -4.05
CA LEU A 284 19.07 1.10 -2.72
C LEU A 284 19.19 2.27 -1.73
N ALA A 285 19.59 3.44 -2.22
CA ALA A 285 19.77 4.63 -1.40
C ALA A 285 18.43 5.18 -0.88
N ILE A 286 17.31 5.04 -1.63
CA ILE A 286 16.01 5.55 -1.21
C ILE A 286 15.57 4.98 0.15
N PRO A 287 15.43 3.66 0.36
CA PRO A 287 15.03 3.15 1.66
C PRO A 287 16.04 3.46 2.77
N LEU A 288 17.35 3.50 2.47
CA LEU A 288 18.37 3.87 3.45
C LEU A 288 18.30 5.36 3.83
N LEU A 289 18.01 6.24 2.89
CA LEU A 289 17.74 7.65 3.15
C LEU A 289 16.53 7.84 4.07
N LEU A 290 15.46 7.07 3.86
CA LEU A 290 14.28 7.11 4.71
C LEU A 290 14.61 6.69 6.15
N VAL A 291 15.44 5.66 6.32
CA VAL A 291 15.95 5.25 7.64
C VAL A 291 16.77 6.39 8.27
N PHE A 292 17.65 7.01 7.50
CA PHE A 292 18.48 8.11 7.97
C PHE A 292 17.64 9.33 8.40
N LEU A 293 16.66 9.74 7.60
CA LEU A 293 15.74 10.82 7.94
C LEU A 293 14.95 10.53 9.22
N ALA A 294 14.42 9.30 9.34
CA ALA A 294 13.72 8.87 10.54
C ALA A 294 14.64 8.90 11.78
N ALA A 295 15.90 8.47 11.65
CA ALA A 295 16.90 8.50 12.73
C ALA A 295 17.24 9.93 13.18
N LEU A 296 17.34 10.88 12.26
CA LEU A 296 17.57 12.28 12.54
C LEU A 296 16.37 13.01 13.16
N GLY A 297 15.17 12.40 13.14
CA GLY A 297 13.95 13.00 13.67
C GLY A 297 13.05 13.67 12.62
N TYR A 298 13.33 13.51 11.31
CA TYR A 298 12.46 13.95 10.21
C TYR A 298 11.47 12.86 9.83
N MET A 299 10.74 12.38 10.83
CA MET A 299 9.87 11.21 10.65
C MET A 299 8.69 11.52 9.71
N PHE A 300 8.08 12.72 9.83
CA PHE A 300 7.01 13.16 8.94
C PHE A 300 7.48 13.14 7.46
N THR A 301 8.62 13.76 7.17
CA THR A 301 9.26 13.76 5.86
C THR A 301 9.52 12.33 5.35
N ALA A 302 10.05 11.47 6.22
CA ALA A 302 10.34 10.08 5.87
C ALA A 302 9.08 9.30 5.47
N ILE A 303 7.97 9.50 6.19
CA ILE A 303 6.68 8.85 5.87
C ILE A 303 6.12 9.38 4.55
N GLU A 304 6.08 10.70 4.34
CA GLU A 304 5.59 11.31 3.11
C GLU A 304 6.38 10.83 1.88
N LEU A 305 7.71 10.85 1.98
CA LEU A 305 8.57 10.35 0.89
C LEU A 305 8.38 8.85 0.66
N SER A 306 8.18 8.06 1.74
CA SER A 306 7.90 6.63 1.63
C SER A 306 6.59 6.38 0.88
N LEU A 307 5.52 7.11 1.21
CA LEU A 307 4.23 7.00 0.52
C LEU A 307 4.35 7.43 -0.95
N GLY A 308 5.03 8.54 -1.24
CA GLY A 308 5.32 8.98 -2.61
C GLY A 308 6.11 7.93 -3.40
N PHE A 309 7.09 7.29 -2.77
CA PHE A 309 7.86 6.21 -3.38
C PHE A 309 6.99 4.97 -3.67
N LEU A 310 6.11 4.57 -2.75
CA LEU A 310 5.17 3.47 -2.97
C LEU A 310 4.20 3.76 -4.13
N VAL A 311 3.69 4.99 -4.23
CA VAL A 311 2.86 5.44 -5.37
C VAL A 311 3.65 5.36 -6.67
N THR A 312 4.90 5.81 -6.68
CA THR A 312 5.78 5.73 -7.86
C THR A 312 6.00 4.28 -8.30
N LEU A 313 6.24 3.36 -7.34
CA LEU A 313 6.36 1.93 -7.65
C LEU A 313 5.05 1.35 -8.20
N ALA A 314 3.91 1.75 -7.66
CA ALA A 314 2.60 1.33 -8.16
C ALA A 314 2.33 1.84 -9.59
N LEU A 315 2.72 3.09 -9.90
CA LEU A 315 2.63 3.65 -11.25
C LEU A 315 3.55 2.92 -12.24
N ILE A 316 4.78 2.61 -11.84
CA ILE A 316 5.70 1.82 -12.69
C ILE A 316 5.12 0.43 -12.95
N ALA A 317 4.63 -0.25 -11.91
CA ALA A 317 4.02 -1.57 -12.04
C ALA A 317 2.77 -1.52 -12.95
N GLY A 318 1.90 -0.53 -12.76
CA GLY A 318 0.74 -0.28 -13.61
C GLY A 318 1.14 0.01 -15.07
N GLY A 319 2.18 0.82 -15.27
CA GLY A 319 2.75 1.11 -16.59
C GLY A 319 3.29 -0.15 -17.29
N CYS A 320 3.97 -1.04 -16.56
CA CYS A 320 4.43 -2.33 -17.11
C CYS A 320 3.26 -3.22 -17.54
N VAL A 321 2.19 -3.29 -16.75
CA VAL A 321 0.97 -4.05 -17.09
C VAL A 321 0.28 -3.42 -18.31
N SER A 322 0.13 -2.10 -18.33
CA SER A 322 -0.48 -1.37 -19.45
C SER A 322 0.33 -1.54 -20.75
N TYR A 323 1.65 -1.48 -20.66
CA TYR A 323 2.54 -1.76 -21.79
C TYR A 323 2.36 -3.20 -22.31
N GLY A 324 2.30 -4.18 -21.40
CA GLY A 324 2.02 -5.58 -21.78
C GLY A 324 0.67 -5.74 -22.48
N LEU A 325 -0.37 -5.04 -22.00
CA LEU A 325 -1.70 -5.03 -22.64
C LEU A 325 -1.65 -4.40 -24.05
N THR A 326 -0.93 -3.28 -24.20
CA THR A 326 -0.79 -2.61 -25.50
C THR A 326 -0.05 -3.48 -26.52
N LEU A 327 1.07 -4.10 -26.12
CA LEU A 327 1.81 -5.02 -26.98
C LEU A 327 0.98 -6.25 -27.41
N ARG A 328 0.02 -6.61 -26.58
CA ARG A 328 -0.88 -7.73 -26.87
C ARG A 328 -2.04 -7.34 -27.80
N TRP A 329 -2.39 -6.06 -27.84
CA TRP A 329 -3.41 -5.52 -28.73
C TRP A 329 -2.96 -5.50 -30.20
N PHE A 330 -1.68 -5.17 -30.44
CA PHE A 330 -1.01 -5.17 -31.77
C PHE A 330 -0.44 -6.54 -32.08
#